data_8761c29d0275f38c1c43c95923c767a2
#
_entry.id   8761c29d0275f38c1c43c95923c767a2
#
_cell.length_a   1.000
_cell.length_b   1.000
_cell.length_c   1.000
_cell.angle_alpha   90.00
_cell.angle_beta   90.00
_cell.angle_gamma   90.00
#
_symmetry.space_group_name_H-M   'P 1'
#
loop_
_entity.id
_entity.type
_entity.pdbx_description
1 polymer ?
#
loop_
_entity_poly.entity_id
_entity_poly.type
_entity_poly.pdbx_seq_one_letter_code
_entity_poly.pdbx_strand_id
1 'polypeptide(L)'
;MVAVRRIASRFGLLTDWPAGPDYLDCERRYGRLAVAVRDGAGPVAFGGTLHRGGITHLGDLFVDPAHQSAGAGRALLDEVLDGSGERVTFATADPRAVPLYIRFGMIPRCPLFYVCGPTDALAGPETSTVDVSAVVAADAAASGGDRAEVLHWYAGLPGVRVHSGPDGYAFTREVGGDVLVGPACGTETVLGAAACHPGRTVRLPLFGLHPLLPRLLAAGLRIGDTDTYLASDGDLVPLDRYVPSADLG
;
A
#
# COMPACT_ATOMS: atom_id res chain seq x y z
N MET A 1 11.99 13.85 9.92
CA MET A 1 10.70 14.01 9.22
C MET A 1 10.68 15.12 8.18
N VAL A 2 11.01 16.40 8.47
CA VAL A 2 10.94 17.49 7.47
C VAL A 2 11.70 17.15 6.18
N ALA A 3 12.92 16.64 6.28
CA ALA A 3 13.72 16.27 5.10
C ALA A 3 13.14 15.09 4.32
N VAL A 4 12.59 14.09 5.00
CA VAL A 4 11.91 12.95 4.36
C VAL A 4 10.70 13.43 3.58
N ARG A 5 9.81 14.22 4.20
CA ARG A 5 8.64 14.79 3.52
C ARG A 5 9.00 15.66 2.33
N ARG A 6 10.11 16.41 2.41
CA ARG A 6 10.62 17.19 1.27
C ARG A 6 11.02 16.29 0.10
N ILE A 7 11.68 15.15 0.35
CA ILE A 7 12.02 14.18 -0.70
C ILE A 7 10.74 13.52 -1.21
N ALA A 8 9.87 13.02 -0.34
CA ALA A 8 8.60 12.37 -0.69
C ALA A 8 7.71 13.27 -1.59
N SER A 9 7.60 14.56 -1.25
CA SER A 9 6.82 15.53 -2.03
C SER A 9 7.33 15.70 -3.46
N ARG A 10 8.64 15.51 -3.72
CA ARG A 10 9.19 15.58 -5.08
C ARG A 10 8.72 14.43 -5.98
N PHE A 11 8.30 13.32 -5.37
CA PHE A 11 7.76 12.16 -6.04
C PHE A 11 6.22 12.09 -5.99
N GLY A 12 5.56 13.11 -5.43
CA GLY A 12 4.11 13.15 -5.33
C GLY A 12 3.48 12.23 -4.28
N LEU A 13 4.29 11.61 -3.42
CA LEU A 13 3.85 10.57 -2.48
C LEU A 13 2.86 11.05 -1.41
N LEU A 14 2.86 12.34 -1.10
CA LEU A 14 1.99 12.93 -0.09
C LEU A 14 0.71 13.55 -0.65
N THR A 15 0.40 13.32 -1.92
CA THR A 15 -0.77 13.91 -2.58
C THR A 15 -2.08 13.51 -1.91
N ASP A 16 -2.19 12.26 -1.50
CA ASP A 16 -3.36 11.73 -0.80
C ASP A 16 -3.31 11.96 0.73
N TRP A 17 -2.31 12.73 1.22
CA TRP A 17 -2.09 13.04 2.62
C TRP A 17 -2.01 14.55 2.88
N PRO A 18 -3.09 15.31 2.61
CA PRO A 18 -3.04 16.77 2.58
C PRO A 18 -2.88 17.42 3.96
N ALA A 19 -3.23 16.74 5.04
CA ALA A 19 -3.14 17.27 6.41
C ALA A 19 -3.10 16.16 7.45
N GLY A 20 -2.51 16.46 8.61
CA GLY A 20 -2.41 15.54 9.76
C GLY A 20 -1.23 14.57 9.65
N PRO A 21 -1.25 13.47 10.41
CA PRO A 21 -0.25 12.43 10.28
C PRO A 21 -0.39 11.74 8.92
N ASP A 22 0.74 11.46 8.29
CA ASP A 22 0.82 10.75 7.02
C ASP A 22 1.42 9.33 7.21
N TYR A 23 1.43 8.54 6.15
CA TYR A 23 1.92 7.16 6.18
C TYR A 23 3.40 7.05 6.61
N LEU A 24 4.23 8.08 6.38
CA LEU A 24 5.62 8.13 6.87
C LEU A 24 5.69 8.21 8.41
N ASP A 25 4.66 8.77 9.06
CA ASP A 25 4.55 8.70 10.53
C ASP A 25 4.20 7.28 10.99
N CYS A 26 3.41 6.54 10.20
CA CYS A 26 3.10 5.13 10.42
C CYS A 26 4.37 4.28 10.32
N GLU A 27 5.13 4.40 9.23
CA GLU A 27 6.40 3.69 9.04
C GLU A 27 7.40 3.98 10.17
N ARG A 28 7.54 5.23 10.56
CA ARG A 28 8.42 5.63 11.67
C ARG A 28 7.99 5.03 13.00
N ARG A 29 6.68 4.82 13.22
CA ARG A 29 6.14 4.36 14.49
C ARG A 29 6.06 2.85 14.60
N TYR A 30 5.68 2.17 13.53
CA TYR A 30 5.33 0.75 13.52
C TYR A 30 6.24 -0.10 12.60
N GLY A 31 7.24 0.52 12.01
CA GLY A 31 8.21 -0.11 11.15
C GLY A 31 9.58 0.53 11.30
N ARG A 32 10.25 0.73 10.18
CA ARG A 32 11.53 1.43 10.10
C ARG A 32 11.46 2.55 9.07
N LEU A 33 12.05 3.69 9.39
CA LEU A 33 12.24 4.79 8.46
C LEU A 33 13.70 5.27 8.57
N ALA A 34 14.49 5.00 7.53
CA ALA A 34 15.89 5.35 7.44
C ALA A 34 16.12 6.48 6.43
N VAL A 35 17.19 7.26 6.65
CA VAL A 35 17.57 8.41 5.80
C VAL A 35 19.04 8.32 5.44
N ALA A 36 19.36 8.36 4.15
CA ALA A 36 20.73 8.51 3.70
C ALA A 36 21.14 10.00 3.65
N VAL A 37 22.24 10.31 4.31
CA VAL A 37 22.81 11.66 4.34
C VAL A 37 24.12 11.67 3.58
N ARG A 38 24.35 12.70 2.79
CA ARG A 38 25.60 12.90 2.05
C ARG A 38 26.29 14.18 2.52
N ASP A 39 27.59 14.10 2.74
CA ASP A 39 28.39 15.26 3.14
C ASP A 39 28.21 16.42 2.16
N GLY A 40 27.96 17.61 2.68
CA GLY A 40 27.73 18.82 1.91
C GLY A 40 26.35 18.94 1.24
N ALA A 41 25.58 17.85 1.10
CA ALA A 41 24.24 17.86 0.48
C ALA A 41 23.10 17.63 1.50
N GLY A 42 23.39 17.07 2.67
CA GLY A 42 22.38 16.68 3.66
C GLY A 42 21.59 15.43 3.26
N PRO A 43 20.33 15.30 3.72
CA PRO A 43 19.46 14.17 3.38
C PRO A 43 19.16 14.10 1.88
N VAL A 44 19.51 12.97 1.24
CA VAL A 44 19.40 12.74 -0.21
C VAL A 44 18.50 11.57 -0.59
N ALA A 45 18.16 10.69 0.36
CA ALA A 45 17.32 9.54 0.12
C ALA A 45 16.64 9.10 1.43
N PHE A 46 15.55 8.34 1.31
CA PHE A 46 14.95 7.64 2.44
C PHE A 46 14.41 6.28 2.00
N GLY A 47 14.26 5.37 2.96
CA GLY A 47 13.60 4.08 2.82
C GLY A 47 12.74 3.82 4.03
N GLY A 48 11.57 3.23 3.81
CA GLY A 48 10.57 2.94 4.83
C GLY A 48 10.04 1.53 4.74
N THR A 49 9.73 0.93 5.88
CA THR A 49 9.13 -0.40 5.97
C THR A 49 8.01 -0.42 6.99
N LEU A 50 7.06 -1.34 6.79
CA LEU A 50 6.08 -1.76 7.78
C LEU A 50 6.21 -3.27 8.01
N HIS A 51 5.83 -3.72 9.21
CA HIS A 51 5.85 -5.14 9.56
C HIS A 51 4.44 -5.69 9.74
N ARG A 52 4.24 -6.94 9.29
CA ARG A 52 3.05 -7.74 9.56
C ARG A 52 3.47 -9.18 9.86
N GLY A 53 3.37 -9.58 11.12
CA GLY A 53 3.92 -10.88 11.54
C GLY A 53 5.40 -11.03 11.17
N GLY A 54 5.73 -12.09 10.42
CA GLY A 54 7.08 -12.35 9.90
C GLY A 54 7.43 -11.69 8.57
N ILE A 55 6.53 -10.85 8.01
CA ILE A 55 6.71 -10.21 6.71
C ILE A 55 7.09 -8.74 6.88
N THR A 56 8.15 -8.32 6.21
CA THR A 56 8.53 -6.92 6.06
C THR A 56 8.05 -6.39 4.70
N HIS A 57 7.17 -5.41 4.71
CA HIS A 57 6.77 -4.66 3.53
C HIS A 57 7.70 -3.45 3.36
N LEU A 58 8.47 -3.43 2.29
CA LEU A 58 9.21 -2.24 1.85
C LEU A 58 8.22 -1.31 1.15
N GLY A 59 7.76 -0.28 1.85
CA GLY A 59 6.83 0.73 1.33
C GLY A 59 7.57 1.77 0.49
N ASP A 60 8.69 2.26 0.99
CA ASP A 60 9.41 3.36 0.38
C ASP A 60 10.88 3.05 0.11
N LEU A 61 11.37 3.45 -1.06
CA LEU A 61 12.78 3.59 -1.39
C LEU A 61 12.95 4.71 -2.42
N PHE A 62 13.22 5.92 -1.95
CA PHE A 62 13.32 7.09 -2.81
C PHE A 62 14.66 7.80 -2.66
N VAL A 63 15.33 8.00 -3.79
CA VAL A 63 16.62 8.69 -3.89
C VAL A 63 16.45 9.93 -4.75
N ASP A 64 16.85 11.10 -4.22
CA ASP A 64 16.83 12.35 -4.98
C ASP A 64 17.51 12.14 -6.36
N PRO A 65 16.87 12.52 -7.48
CA PRO A 65 17.39 12.29 -8.81
C PRO A 65 18.85 12.74 -9.03
N ALA A 66 19.25 13.83 -8.36
CA ALA A 66 20.63 14.34 -8.42
C ALA A 66 21.67 13.43 -7.72
N HIS A 67 21.21 12.46 -6.93
CA HIS A 67 22.06 11.59 -6.10
C HIS A 67 21.86 10.09 -6.39
N GLN A 68 21.10 9.76 -7.44
CA GLN A 68 20.88 8.37 -7.87
C GLN A 68 22.17 7.73 -8.40
N SER A 69 22.19 6.40 -8.45
CA SER A 69 23.31 5.57 -8.93
C SER A 69 24.61 5.70 -8.12
N ALA A 70 24.57 6.31 -6.93
CA ALA A 70 25.70 6.47 -6.01
C ALA A 70 25.66 5.49 -4.81
N GLY A 71 24.84 4.43 -4.87
CA GLY A 71 24.75 3.39 -3.84
C GLY A 71 23.79 3.68 -2.67
N ALA A 72 23.19 4.88 -2.60
CA ALA A 72 22.31 5.27 -1.48
C ALA A 72 21.10 4.32 -1.32
N GLY A 73 20.45 3.91 -2.42
CA GLY A 73 19.33 2.98 -2.37
C GLY A 73 19.71 1.60 -1.80
N ARG A 74 20.88 1.08 -2.19
CA ARG A 74 21.40 -0.18 -1.64
C ARG A 74 21.68 -0.07 -0.13
N ALA A 75 22.37 0.99 0.28
CA ALA A 75 22.68 1.21 1.69
C ALA A 75 21.42 1.33 2.55
N LEU A 76 20.38 1.98 2.03
CA LEU A 76 19.08 2.05 2.70
C LEU A 76 18.42 0.67 2.81
N LEU A 77 18.44 -0.16 1.76
CA LEU A 77 17.89 -1.52 1.83
C LEU A 77 18.66 -2.39 2.82
N ASP A 78 19.98 -2.30 2.86
CA ASP A 78 20.81 -3.00 3.85
C ASP A 78 20.41 -2.59 5.29
N GLU A 79 19.98 -1.32 5.50
CA GLU A 79 19.55 -0.80 6.80
C GLU A 79 18.11 -1.20 7.15
N VAL A 80 17.15 -1.06 6.21
CA VAL A 80 15.72 -1.26 6.52
C VAL A 80 15.25 -2.70 6.39
N LEU A 81 16.02 -3.56 5.69
CA LEU A 81 15.74 -4.98 5.48
C LEU A 81 16.73 -5.88 6.22
N ASP A 82 17.23 -5.47 7.37
CA ASP A 82 18.28 -6.18 8.14
C ASP A 82 17.80 -7.47 8.82
N GLY A 83 16.59 -7.91 8.61
CA GLY A 83 16.02 -9.13 9.20
C GLY A 83 16.12 -10.36 8.30
N SER A 84 15.87 -11.54 8.89
CA SER A 84 15.78 -12.84 8.21
C SER A 84 14.35 -13.20 7.78
N GLY A 85 13.37 -12.30 7.94
CA GLY A 85 11.98 -12.54 7.62
C GLY A 85 11.67 -12.44 6.14
N GLU A 86 10.43 -12.80 5.79
CA GLU A 86 9.90 -12.66 4.45
C GLU A 86 9.76 -11.18 4.07
N ARG A 87 9.84 -10.89 2.78
CA ARG A 87 9.87 -9.52 2.25
C ARG A 87 8.92 -9.36 1.08
N VAL A 88 8.25 -8.22 1.05
CA VAL A 88 7.37 -7.83 -0.08
C VAL A 88 7.57 -6.37 -0.42
N THR A 89 7.30 -5.99 -1.68
CA THR A 89 7.26 -4.59 -2.12
C THR A 89 6.41 -4.43 -3.38
N PHE A 90 6.01 -3.20 -3.65
CA PHE A 90 5.40 -2.77 -4.91
C PHE A 90 6.42 -1.89 -5.65
N ALA A 91 6.95 -2.40 -6.76
CA ALA A 91 7.99 -1.71 -7.51
C ALA A 91 7.39 -0.96 -8.70
N THR A 92 7.68 0.32 -8.77
CA THR A 92 7.37 1.15 -9.93
C THR A 92 8.12 0.67 -11.18
N ALA A 93 7.74 1.20 -12.34
CA ALA A 93 8.39 0.89 -13.64
C ALA A 93 9.84 1.39 -13.78
N ASP A 94 10.47 1.90 -12.71
CA ASP A 94 11.89 2.29 -12.74
C ASP A 94 12.77 1.05 -13.01
N PRO A 95 13.53 1.01 -14.14
CA PRO A 95 14.33 -0.15 -14.52
C PRO A 95 15.46 -0.48 -13.54
N ARG A 96 15.75 0.39 -12.57
CA ARG A 96 16.76 0.18 -11.52
C ARG A 96 16.17 -0.50 -10.29
N ALA A 97 14.87 -0.34 -10.03
CA ALA A 97 14.19 -0.81 -8.83
C ALA A 97 14.10 -2.34 -8.81
N VAL A 98 13.48 -2.95 -9.82
CA VAL A 98 13.29 -4.41 -9.87
C VAL A 98 14.60 -5.19 -9.77
N PRO A 99 15.69 -4.88 -10.54
CA PRO A 99 16.96 -5.59 -10.36
C PRO A 99 17.60 -5.40 -8.99
N LEU A 100 17.37 -4.25 -8.35
CA LEU A 100 17.85 -4.01 -6.99
C LEU A 100 17.11 -4.92 -6.00
N TYR A 101 15.78 -4.97 -6.06
CA TYR A 101 14.97 -5.79 -5.14
C TYR A 101 15.21 -7.29 -5.33
N ILE A 102 15.47 -7.76 -6.56
CA ILE A 102 15.85 -9.16 -6.82
C ILE A 102 17.14 -9.52 -6.07
N ARG A 103 18.13 -8.62 -5.99
CA ARG A 103 19.37 -8.84 -5.23
C ARG A 103 19.14 -8.94 -3.72
N PHE A 104 18.01 -8.43 -3.23
CA PHE A 104 17.55 -8.56 -1.85
C PHE A 104 16.54 -9.72 -1.64
N GLY A 105 16.44 -10.62 -2.64
CA GLY A 105 15.65 -11.84 -2.56
C GLY A 105 14.16 -11.69 -2.90
N MET A 106 13.71 -10.51 -3.32
CA MET A 106 12.33 -10.29 -3.72
C MET A 106 12.17 -10.52 -5.22
N ILE A 107 11.38 -11.52 -5.60
CA ILE A 107 11.18 -11.93 -6.99
C ILE A 107 9.83 -11.40 -7.51
N PRO A 108 9.75 -10.88 -8.77
CA PRO A 108 8.48 -10.48 -9.37
C PRO A 108 7.46 -11.64 -9.39
N ARG A 109 6.23 -11.36 -8.93
CA ARG A 109 5.15 -12.36 -8.82
C ARG A 109 4.01 -12.06 -9.80
N CYS A 110 3.49 -10.83 -9.79
CA CYS A 110 2.44 -10.40 -10.71
C CYS A 110 2.44 -8.86 -10.82
N PRO A 111 1.76 -8.30 -11.83
CA PRO A 111 1.46 -6.87 -11.83
C PRO A 111 0.53 -6.50 -10.68
N LEU A 112 0.67 -5.30 -10.17
CA LEU A 112 -0.26 -4.61 -9.29
C LEU A 112 -0.86 -3.44 -10.06
N PHE A 113 -2.17 -3.45 -10.30
CA PHE A 113 -2.87 -2.43 -11.05
C PHE A 113 -3.57 -1.45 -10.13
N TYR A 114 -3.34 -0.16 -10.30
CA TYR A 114 -4.11 0.89 -9.65
C TYR A 114 -5.35 1.21 -10.48
N VAL A 115 -6.49 0.64 -10.07
CA VAL A 115 -7.76 0.78 -10.79
C VAL A 115 -8.51 1.99 -10.26
N CYS A 116 -9.11 2.78 -11.15
CA CYS A 116 -9.90 3.95 -10.77
C CYS A 116 -11.11 4.15 -11.68
N GLY A 117 -12.17 4.75 -11.13
CA GLY A 117 -13.39 5.10 -11.86
C GLY A 117 -14.54 5.53 -10.94
N PRO A 118 -15.69 5.88 -11.51
CA PRO A 118 -16.82 6.36 -10.73
C PRO A 118 -17.40 5.26 -9.84
N THR A 119 -17.67 5.60 -8.57
CA THR A 119 -18.33 4.68 -7.62
C THR A 119 -19.76 4.33 -8.07
N ASP A 120 -20.43 5.23 -8.75
CA ASP A 120 -21.81 5.03 -9.24
C ASP A 120 -21.90 3.92 -10.31
N ALA A 121 -20.78 3.50 -10.89
CA ALA A 121 -20.71 2.34 -11.78
C ALA A 121 -20.66 0.99 -11.03
N LEU A 122 -20.52 1.04 -9.70
CA LEU A 122 -20.36 -0.14 -8.87
C LEU A 122 -21.65 -0.49 -8.15
N ALA A 123 -21.93 -1.79 -8.10
CA ALA A 123 -22.99 -2.36 -7.29
C ALA A 123 -22.42 -3.51 -6.46
N GLY A 124 -22.78 -3.55 -5.19
CA GLY A 124 -22.37 -4.57 -4.24
C GLY A 124 -23.39 -4.72 -3.13
N PRO A 125 -23.28 -5.77 -2.32
CA PRO A 125 -24.15 -5.98 -1.18
C PRO A 125 -23.96 -4.88 -0.13
N GLU A 126 -24.95 -4.70 0.72
CA GLU A 126 -24.85 -3.81 1.87
C GLU A 126 -23.72 -4.26 2.80
N THR A 127 -22.92 -3.31 3.28
CA THR A 127 -21.85 -3.53 4.26
C THR A 127 -22.17 -2.78 5.55
N SER A 128 -21.73 -3.33 6.67
CA SER A 128 -21.84 -2.67 7.97
C SER A 128 -20.55 -1.97 8.34
N THR A 129 -20.62 -0.73 8.82
CA THR A 129 -19.48 -0.07 9.44
C THR A 129 -19.24 -0.69 10.82
N VAL A 130 -18.01 -1.11 11.09
CA VAL A 130 -17.62 -1.82 12.31
C VAL A 130 -16.40 -1.17 12.97
N ASP A 131 -16.16 -1.52 14.23
CA ASP A 131 -14.88 -1.21 14.87
C ASP A 131 -13.75 -2.02 14.24
N VAL A 132 -12.56 -1.44 14.17
CA VAL A 132 -11.38 -2.06 13.56
C VAL A 132 -11.02 -3.41 14.21
N SER A 133 -11.26 -3.56 15.51
CA SER A 133 -10.98 -4.79 16.25
C SER A 133 -11.77 -6.01 15.69
N ALA A 134 -12.90 -5.77 15.05
CA ALA A 134 -13.71 -6.84 14.45
C ALA A 134 -13.06 -7.48 13.21
N VAL A 135 -12.10 -6.80 12.57
CA VAL A 135 -11.49 -7.24 11.31
C VAL A 135 -10.01 -7.59 11.43
N VAL A 136 -9.35 -7.31 12.55
CA VAL A 136 -7.91 -7.56 12.76
C VAL A 136 -7.51 -9.01 12.44
N ALA A 137 -8.25 -9.99 12.95
CA ALA A 137 -7.94 -11.40 12.71
C ALA A 137 -8.13 -11.80 11.24
N ALA A 138 -9.16 -11.25 10.57
CA ALA A 138 -9.40 -11.48 9.14
C ALA A 138 -8.30 -10.82 8.29
N ASP A 139 -7.85 -9.62 8.66
CA ASP A 139 -6.74 -8.96 7.99
C ASP A 139 -5.44 -9.73 8.18
N ALA A 140 -5.12 -10.20 9.38
CA ALA A 140 -3.91 -10.98 9.63
C ALA A 140 -3.86 -12.25 8.76
N ALA A 141 -5.00 -12.93 8.58
CA ALA A 141 -5.11 -14.10 7.72
C ALA A 141 -5.01 -13.75 6.22
N ALA A 142 -5.50 -12.58 5.80
CA ALA A 142 -5.49 -12.16 4.40
C ALA A 142 -4.17 -11.47 4.00
N SER A 143 -3.56 -10.69 4.89
CA SER A 143 -2.33 -9.94 4.61
C SER A 143 -1.05 -10.74 4.83
N GLY A 144 -1.16 -11.95 5.41
CA GLY A 144 -0.02 -12.81 5.73
C GLY A 144 0.60 -12.57 7.11
N GLY A 145 0.01 -11.71 7.96
CA GLY A 145 0.50 -11.52 9.33
C GLY A 145 -0.18 -10.41 10.10
N ASP A 146 -0.02 -10.45 11.43
CA ASP A 146 -0.60 -9.45 12.33
C ASP A 146 0.05 -8.07 12.14
N ARG A 147 -0.79 -7.05 12.01
CA ARG A 147 -0.47 -5.63 11.97
C ARG A 147 -1.54 -4.77 12.68
N ALA A 148 -2.13 -5.30 13.74
CA ALA A 148 -3.24 -4.66 14.46
C ALA A 148 -2.98 -3.19 14.80
N GLU A 149 -1.78 -2.84 15.27
CA GLU A 149 -1.42 -1.45 15.61
C GLU A 149 -1.46 -0.51 14.40
N VAL A 150 -1.02 -0.96 13.22
CA VAL A 150 -1.10 -0.22 11.96
C VAL A 150 -2.56 0.02 11.57
N LEU A 151 -3.41 -1.02 11.67
CA LEU A 151 -4.84 -0.92 11.35
C LEU A 151 -5.57 0.02 12.32
N HIS A 152 -5.30 -0.05 13.61
CA HIS A 152 -5.85 0.88 14.60
C HIS A 152 -5.43 2.32 14.34
N TRP A 153 -4.16 2.54 14.00
CA TRP A 153 -3.67 3.84 13.61
C TRP A 153 -4.40 4.36 12.36
N TYR A 154 -4.53 3.53 11.33
CA TYR A 154 -5.18 3.91 10.09
C TYR A 154 -6.67 4.21 10.27
N ALA A 155 -7.38 3.35 11.02
CA ALA A 155 -8.79 3.56 11.36
C ALA A 155 -9.06 4.86 12.14
N GLY A 156 -8.06 5.35 12.90
CA GLY A 156 -8.14 6.61 13.63
C GLY A 156 -7.97 7.86 12.76
N LEU A 157 -7.65 7.72 11.47
CA LEU A 157 -7.46 8.87 10.59
C LEU A 157 -8.79 9.45 10.09
N PRO A 158 -8.85 10.77 9.83
CA PRO A 158 -10.04 11.38 9.24
C PRO A 158 -10.44 10.74 7.91
N GLY A 159 -11.72 10.51 7.73
CA GLY A 159 -12.29 9.95 6.50
C GLY A 159 -12.15 8.45 6.34
N VAL A 160 -11.50 7.75 7.28
CA VAL A 160 -11.40 6.29 7.24
C VAL A 160 -12.66 5.66 7.84
N ARG A 161 -13.16 4.62 7.15
CA ARG A 161 -14.22 3.73 7.63
C ARG A 161 -13.79 2.29 7.45
N VAL A 162 -14.21 1.44 8.39
CA VAL A 162 -13.98 -0.01 8.34
C VAL A 162 -15.30 -0.68 8.05
N HIS A 163 -15.36 -1.50 7.01
CA HIS A 163 -16.54 -2.21 6.57
C HIS A 163 -16.37 -3.71 6.79
N SER A 164 -17.46 -4.35 7.22
CA SER A 164 -17.62 -5.81 7.23
C SER A 164 -18.76 -6.19 6.30
N GLY A 165 -18.57 -7.23 5.51
CA GLY A 165 -19.53 -7.70 4.52
C GLY A 165 -19.56 -9.23 4.44
N PRO A 166 -20.24 -9.78 3.41
CA PRO A 166 -20.55 -11.20 3.35
C PRO A 166 -19.34 -12.13 3.21
N ASP A 167 -18.25 -11.66 2.64
CA ASP A 167 -17.06 -12.47 2.31
C ASP A 167 -15.75 -11.88 2.84
N GLY A 168 -15.82 -10.81 3.68
CA GLY A 168 -14.62 -10.22 4.25
C GLY A 168 -14.79 -8.84 4.87
N TYR A 169 -13.78 -8.01 4.69
CA TYR A 169 -13.69 -6.65 5.23
C TYR A 169 -13.11 -5.69 4.18
N ALA A 170 -13.31 -4.39 4.38
CA ALA A 170 -12.64 -3.36 3.59
C ALA A 170 -12.44 -2.08 4.42
N PHE A 171 -11.28 -1.45 4.26
CA PHE A 171 -11.07 -0.08 4.67
C PHE A 171 -11.35 0.84 3.49
N THR A 172 -12.05 1.93 3.74
CA THR A 172 -12.21 3.05 2.80
C THR A 172 -11.69 4.32 3.45
N ARG A 173 -11.04 5.19 2.66
CA ARG A 173 -10.63 6.53 3.11
C ARG A 173 -11.02 7.58 2.09
N GLU A 174 -11.82 8.56 2.52
CA GLU A 174 -12.20 9.69 1.70
C GLU A 174 -11.08 10.74 1.67
N VAL A 175 -10.62 11.09 0.47
CA VAL A 175 -9.61 12.14 0.24
C VAL A 175 -10.06 13.01 -0.93
N GLY A 176 -10.41 14.28 -0.66
CA GLY A 176 -10.94 15.15 -1.71
C GLY A 176 -12.20 14.57 -2.36
N GLY A 177 -12.17 14.39 -3.68
CA GLY A 177 -13.24 13.76 -4.47
C GLY A 177 -13.12 12.24 -4.60
N ASP A 178 -12.06 11.65 -4.08
CA ASP A 178 -11.74 10.23 -4.22
C ASP A 178 -12.13 9.42 -2.97
N VAL A 179 -12.30 8.13 -3.15
CA VAL A 179 -12.33 7.14 -2.09
C VAL A 179 -11.26 6.09 -2.37
N LEU A 180 -10.31 5.95 -1.47
CA LEU A 180 -9.27 4.94 -1.51
C LEU A 180 -9.80 3.68 -0.82
N VAL A 181 -9.68 2.52 -1.47
CA VAL A 181 -10.09 1.23 -0.91
C VAL A 181 -8.86 0.35 -0.70
N GLY A 182 -8.68 -0.10 0.52
CA GLY A 182 -7.60 -0.96 0.98
C GLY A 182 -7.04 -0.50 2.34
N PRO A 183 -6.53 -1.45 3.14
CA PRO A 183 -6.51 -2.89 2.88
C PRO A 183 -7.92 -3.50 2.91
N ALA A 184 -8.10 -4.61 2.16
CA ALA A 184 -9.39 -5.29 2.12
C ALA A 184 -9.23 -6.78 1.75
N CYS A 185 -10.27 -7.56 2.01
CA CYS A 185 -10.39 -8.94 1.57
C CYS A 185 -11.84 -9.25 1.26
N GLY A 186 -12.08 -10.00 0.18
CA GLY A 186 -13.43 -10.39 -0.24
C GLY A 186 -14.00 -9.50 -1.34
N THR A 187 -14.39 -10.12 -2.44
CA THR A 187 -14.84 -9.45 -3.67
C THR A 187 -16.11 -8.64 -3.46
N GLU A 188 -17.13 -9.25 -2.84
CA GLU A 188 -18.42 -8.62 -2.66
C GLU A 188 -18.36 -7.51 -1.61
N THR A 189 -17.59 -7.71 -0.55
CA THR A 189 -17.38 -6.69 0.49
C THR A 189 -16.67 -5.45 -0.07
N VAL A 190 -15.66 -5.63 -0.92
CA VAL A 190 -14.96 -4.51 -1.59
C VAL A 190 -15.91 -3.70 -2.46
N LEU A 191 -16.76 -4.37 -3.26
CA LEU A 191 -17.74 -3.69 -4.10
C LEU A 191 -18.77 -2.93 -3.28
N GLY A 192 -19.32 -3.56 -2.23
CA GLY A 192 -20.27 -2.92 -1.33
C GLY A 192 -19.69 -1.71 -0.61
N ALA A 193 -18.47 -1.83 -0.08
CA ALA A 193 -17.78 -0.74 0.58
C ALA A 193 -17.52 0.44 -0.36
N ALA A 194 -17.09 0.19 -1.60
CA ALA A 194 -16.89 1.24 -2.59
C ALA A 194 -18.23 1.93 -2.98
N ALA A 195 -19.32 1.15 -3.16
CA ALA A 195 -20.64 1.66 -3.51
C ALA A 195 -21.28 2.54 -2.41
N CYS A 196 -20.82 2.45 -1.15
CA CYS A 196 -21.26 3.31 -0.05
C CYS A 196 -20.83 4.78 -0.19
N HIS A 197 -20.09 5.15 -1.25
CA HIS A 197 -19.56 6.50 -1.47
C HIS A 197 -20.05 7.09 -2.82
N PRO A 198 -21.34 7.38 -2.99
CA PRO A 198 -21.90 7.83 -4.25
C PRO A 198 -21.27 9.16 -4.73
N GLY A 199 -21.14 9.31 -6.07
CA GLY A 199 -20.62 10.52 -6.71
C GLY A 199 -19.12 10.74 -6.55
N ARG A 200 -18.34 9.71 -6.13
CA ARG A 200 -16.90 9.81 -5.97
C ARG A 200 -16.14 8.99 -7.02
N THR A 201 -14.84 9.18 -7.07
CA THR A 201 -13.94 8.30 -7.80
C THR A 201 -13.33 7.28 -6.84
N VAL A 202 -13.58 5.99 -7.06
CA VAL A 202 -12.88 4.94 -6.33
C VAL A 202 -11.46 4.75 -6.90
N ARG A 203 -10.51 4.52 -6.01
CA ARG A 203 -9.12 4.13 -6.34
C ARG A 203 -8.73 2.95 -5.46
N LEU A 204 -8.26 1.86 -6.08
CA LEU A 204 -7.83 0.66 -5.36
C LEU A 204 -6.71 -0.06 -6.11
N PRO A 205 -5.68 -0.56 -5.41
CA PRO A 205 -4.69 -1.45 -5.97
C PRO A 205 -5.22 -2.87 -6.03
N LEU A 206 -4.99 -3.56 -7.14
CA LEU A 206 -5.37 -4.96 -7.33
C LEU A 206 -4.23 -5.76 -7.94
N PHE A 207 -3.95 -6.91 -7.35
CA PHE A 207 -3.07 -7.88 -8.00
C PHE A 207 -3.67 -8.34 -9.33
N GLY A 208 -2.83 -8.58 -10.34
CA GLY A 208 -3.28 -8.98 -11.67
C GLY A 208 -4.08 -10.30 -11.72
N LEU A 209 -4.03 -11.09 -10.65
CA LEU A 209 -4.78 -12.34 -10.47
C LEU A 209 -6.12 -12.14 -9.75
N HIS A 210 -6.42 -10.95 -9.28
CA HIS A 210 -7.62 -10.69 -8.47
C HIS A 210 -8.90 -10.73 -9.32
N PRO A 211 -9.95 -11.50 -8.94
CA PRO A 211 -11.17 -11.67 -9.74
C PRO A 211 -12.02 -10.40 -9.88
N LEU A 212 -11.81 -9.40 -9.03
CA LEU A 212 -12.42 -8.08 -9.21
C LEU A 212 -11.96 -7.35 -10.47
N LEU A 213 -10.73 -7.56 -10.93
CA LEU A 213 -10.16 -6.78 -12.03
C LEU A 213 -11.04 -6.80 -13.29
N PRO A 214 -11.42 -7.96 -13.87
CA PRO A 214 -12.29 -7.99 -15.04
C PRO A 214 -13.69 -7.40 -14.77
N ARG A 215 -14.22 -7.54 -13.54
CA ARG A 215 -15.54 -6.98 -13.16
C ARG A 215 -15.50 -5.45 -13.15
N LEU A 216 -14.46 -4.86 -12.58
CA LEU A 216 -14.29 -3.40 -12.52
C LEU A 216 -14.07 -2.80 -13.92
N LEU A 217 -13.27 -3.45 -14.76
CA LEU A 217 -13.07 -3.01 -16.14
C LEU A 217 -14.37 -3.11 -16.97
N ALA A 218 -15.17 -4.15 -16.78
CA ALA A 218 -16.48 -4.29 -17.41
C ALA A 218 -17.48 -3.22 -16.92
N ALA A 219 -17.36 -2.75 -15.68
CA ALA A 219 -18.13 -1.64 -15.14
C ALA A 219 -17.64 -0.25 -15.62
N GLY A 220 -16.61 -0.19 -16.46
CA GLY A 220 -16.09 1.06 -17.03
C GLY A 220 -14.98 1.73 -16.23
N LEU A 221 -14.47 1.08 -15.17
CA LEU A 221 -13.28 1.56 -14.49
C LEU A 221 -12.05 1.34 -15.39
N ARG A 222 -10.96 2.03 -15.10
CA ARG A 222 -9.73 1.96 -15.88
C ARG A 222 -8.52 1.70 -15.00
N ILE A 223 -7.47 1.14 -15.59
CA ILE A 223 -6.14 1.07 -14.97
C ILE A 223 -5.49 2.44 -15.15
N GLY A 224 -5.17 3.11 -14.05
CA GLY A 224 -4.52 4.41 -14.04
C GLY A 224 -3.00 4.32 -13.97
N ASP A 225 -2.48 3.30 -13.27
CA ASP A 225 -1.05 3.06 -13.08
C ASP A 225 -0.78 1.57 -12.83
N THR A 226 0.50 1.17 -12.89
CA THR A 226 0.91 -0.23 -12.73
C THR A 226 2.26 -0.33 -12.05
N ASP A 227 2.31 -1.11 -10.96
CA ASP A 227 3.53 -1.56 -10.31
C ASP A 227 3.75 -3.06 -10.53
N THR A 228 4.88 -3.55 -10.09
CA THR A 228 5.15 -4.99 -9.98
C THR A 228 5.16 -5.39 -8.51
N TYR A 229 4.32 -6.34 -8.13
CA TYR A 229 4.42 -7.00 -6.83
C TYR A 229 5.62 -7.95 -6.82
N LEU A 230 6.55 -7.73 -5.89
CA LEU A 230 7.67 -8.62 -5.63
C LEU A 230 7.57 -9.18 -4.21
N ALA A 231 7.96 -10.44 -4.07
CA ALA A 231 7.98 -11.13 -2.79
C ALA A 231 9.13 -12.14 -2.72
N SER A 232 9.66 -12.36 -1.53
CA SER A 232 10.68 -13.40 -1.27
C SER A 232 10.11 -14.81 -1.43
N ASP A 233 8.82 -15.01 -1.07
CA ASP A 233 8.08 -16.24 -1.32
C ASP A 233 6.78 -15.96 -2.10
N GLY A 234 6.27 -16.97 -2.85
CA GLY A 234 5.07 -16.86 -3.68
C GLY A 234 3.76 -16.85 -2.91
N ASP A 235 3.74 -17.47 -1.74
CA ASP A 235 2.52 -17.78 -1.01
C ASP A 235 2.27 -16.87 0.22
N LEU A 236 2.94 -15.70 0.26
CA LEU A 236 2.85 -14.80 1.41
C LEU A 236 1.48 -14.14 1.57
N VAL A 237 0.78 -13.90 0.47
CA VAL A 237 -0.58 -13.32 0.47
C VAL A 237 -1.44 -13.98 -0.60
N PRO A 238 -2.75 -14.18 -0.38
CA PRO A 238 -3.67 -14.71 -1.37
C PRO A 238 -4.00 -13.62 -2.41
N LEU A 239 -3.30 -13.66 -3.54
CA LEU A 239 -3.37 -12.65 -4.62
C LEU A 239 -4.75 -12.54 -5.29
N ASP A 240 -5.60 -13.55 -5.10
CA ASP A 240 -6.97 -13.63 -5.63
C ASP A 240 -8.04 -13.08 -4.67
N ARG A 241 -7.68 -12.71 -3.45
CA ARG A 241 -8.65 -12.25 -2.43
C ARG A 241 -8.23 -11.00 -1.68
N TYR A 242 -6.92 -10.78 -1.54
CA TYR A 242 -6.39 -9.63 -0.81
C TYR A 242 -6.26 -8.42 -1.71
N VAL A 243 -6.76 -7.28 -1.25
CA VAL A 243 -6.59 -5.95 -1.83
C VAL A 243 -5.66 -5.17 -0.89
N PRO A 244 -4.42 -4.88 -1.29
CA PRO A 244 -3.51 -4.15 -0.41
C PRO A 244 -3.93 -2.68 -0.24
N SER A 245 -3.33 -2.01 0.73
CA SER A 245 -3.30 -0.55 0.74
C SER A 245 -2.11 -0.07 -0.10
N ALA A 246 -2.29 1.00 -0.87
CA ALA A 246 -1.19 1.58 -1.66
C ALA A 246 -0.03 2.05 -0.77
N ASP A 247 -0.33 2.55 0.43
CA ASP A 247 0.64 3.16 1.35
C ASP A 247 1.04 2.24 2.52
N LEU A 248 0.22 1.23 2.85
CA LEU A 248 0.41 0.38 4.03
C LEU A 248 0.67 -1.10 3.71
N GLY A 249 0.65 -1.46 2.43
CA GLY A 249 0.87 -2.82 1.94
C GLY A 249 -0.29 -3.79 2.13
#